data_716b6ead49f848a8bd8e724901448137
#
_entry.id   716b6ead49f848a8bd8e724901448137
#
_cell.length_a   1.000
_cell.length_b   1.000
_cell.length_c   1.000
_cell.angle_alpha   90.00
_cell.angle_beta   90.00
_cell.angle_gamma   90.00
#
_symmetry.space_group_name_H-M   'P 1'
#
loop_
_entity.id
_entity.type
_entity.pdbx_description
1 polymer ?
#
loop_
_entity_poly.entity_id
_entity_poly.type
_entity_poly.pdbx_seq_one_letter_code
_entity_poly.pdbx_strand_id
1 'polypeptide(L)'
;MCTLAIYFQLSAEFPVVVAANRDEFYGRAAAPPATLQHNPWIVAGQDGVAGGTWLGVNAHDVVVGILNRRTVPPPDPMRRSRGVLCLETLRQAAGDAASAFVCAEPGARYNPFNLLIASPRAACFVGNISGAMVPTHLQPGLHLLTNLDLNDMECPRIAKSYGMFDAASEHLQRGAIDRLVPALRDILSEHSTPLDPRAGTLPNNLCVHTERFGTRSSSVLVYAARTRQFRMWHADGPPCRTPYAEIALPYANRRWPPVQDG
;
A
#
# COMPACT_ATOMS: atom_id res chain seq x y z
N MET A 1 -3.36 11.00 6.51
CA MET A 1 -1.96 10.58 6.22
C MET A 1 -1.95 9.07 6.04
N CYS A 2 -1.60 8.57 4.86
CA CYS A 2 -1.64 7.13 4.59
C CYS A 2 -0.47 6.40 5.26
N THR A 3 -0.64 5.11 5.52
CA THR A 3 0.42 4.21 5.99
C THR A 3 0.40 2.96 5.11
N LEU A 4 1.57 2.49 4.72
CA LEU A 4 1.76 1.24 4.00
C LEU A 4 2.94 0.49 4.60
N ALA A 5 2.71 -0.76 4.99
CA ALA A 5 3.74 -1.70 5.39
C ALA A 5 3.93 -2.75 4.28
N ILE A 6 5.16 -3.13 4.01
CA ILE A 6 5.49 -4.28 3.16
C ILE A 6 6.44 -5.22 3.90
N TYR A 7 6.09 -6.49 3.96
CA TYR A 7 7.00 -7.59 4.24
C TYR A 7 7.49 -8.12 2.90
N PHE A 8 8.76 -7.89 2.64
CA PHE A 8 9.39 -8.32 1.39
C PHE A 8 10.36 -9.44 1.66
N GLN A 9 10.12 -10.61 1.04
CA GLN A 9 10.95 -11.81 1.12
C GLN A 9 11.30 -12.29 2.55
N LEU A 10 10.45 -12.02 3.54
CA LEU A 10 10.56 -12.57 4.89
C LEU A 10 10.04 -14.01 5.00
N SER A 11 9.29 -14.46 4.02
CA SER A 11 8.81 -15.83 3.87
C SER A 11 8.98 -16.28 2.42
N ALA A 12 9.53 -17.47 2.21
CA ALA A 12 9.65 -18.03 0.86
C ALA A 12 8.27 -18.41 0.28
N GLU A 13 7.32 -18.79 1.13
CA GLU A 13 5.96 -19.14 0.74
C GLU A 13 5.13 -17.88 0.39
N PHE A 14 5.34 -16.79 1.14
CA PHE A 14 4.63 -15.51 0.98
C PHE A 14 5.61 -14.34 0.83
N PRO A 15 6.31 -14.24 -0.31
CA PRO A 15 7.41 -13.28 -0.48
C PRO A 15 6.97 -11.82 -0.53
N VAL A 16 5.67 -11.54 -0.71
CA VAL A 16 5.13 -10.18 -0.69
C VAL A 16 3.85 -10.14 0.13
N VAL A 17 3.87 -9.37 1.21
CA VAL A 17 2.68 -9.01 1.98
C VAL A 17 2.65 -7.50 2.12
N VAL A 18 1.52 -6.88 1.76
CA VAL A 18 1.30 -5.43 1.88
C VAL A 18 0.09 -5.18 2.77
N ALA A 19 0.23 -4.26 3.71
CA ALA A 19 -0.86 -3.80 4.58
C ALA A 19 -0.92 -2.27 4.56
N ALA A 20 -2.09 -1.68 4.25
CA ALA A 20 -2.17 -0.25 4.02
C ALA A 20 -3.50 0.37 4.46
N ASN A 21 -3.42 1.58 5.03
CA ASN A 21 -4.54 2.49 5.23
C ASN A 21 -4.47 3.63 4.21
N ARG A 22 -5.61 3.95 3.62
CA ARG A 22 -5.83 5.17 2.84
C ARG A 22 -6.55 6.20 3.68
N ASP A 23 -5.88 7.29 3.98
CA ASP A 23 -6.48 8.43 4.65
C ASP A 23 -6.79 9.53 3.64
N GLU A 24 -8.03 10.02 3.65
CA GLU A 24 -8.51 10.98 2.67
C GLU A 24 -9.70 11.78 3.24
N PHE A 25 -10.06 12.87 2.59
CA PHE A 25 -11.29 13.60 2.89
C PHE A 25 -12.52 12.73 2.65
N TYR A 26 -13.47 12.74 3.60
CA TYR A 26 -14.69 11.93 3.50
C TYR A 26 -15.55 12.28 2.28
N GLY A 27 -15.53 13.53 1.84
CA GLY A 27 -16.23 13.98 0.63
C GLY A 27 -15.57 13.58 -0.70
N ARG A 28 -14.34 12.99 -0.69
CA ARG A 28 -13.70 12.53 -1.93
C ARG A 28 -14.28 11.19 -2.35
N ALA A 29 -14.98 11.17 -3.49
CA ALA A 29 -15.56 9.96 -4.04
C ALA A 29 -14.47 8.91 -4.36
N ALA A 30 -14.71 7.67 -3.96
CA ALA A 30 -13.85 6.53 -4.25
C ALA A 30 -14.70 5.25 -4.31
N ALA A 31 -14.26 4.26 -5.08
CA ALA A 31 -14.85 2.93 -5.13
C ALA A 31 -13.87 1.88 -4.55
N PRO A 32 -14.39 0.82 -3.91
CA PRO A 32 -13.58 -0.29 -3.42
C PRO A 32 -12.87 -1.00 -4.58
N PRO A 33 -11.87 -1.87 -4.28
CA PRO A 33 -11.15 -2.61 -5.30
C PRO A 33 -12.09 -3.46 -6.18
N ALA A 34 -11.95 -3.25 -7.49
CA ALA A 34 -12.67 -3.97 -8.53
C ALA A 34 -11.75 -4.17 -9.74
N THR A 35 -12.18 -4.98 -10.71
CA THR A 35 -11.46 -5.15 -11.98
C THR A 35 -11.60 -3.87 -12.82
N LEU A 36 -10.53 -3.06 -12.85
CA LEU A 36 -10.48 -1.83 -13.66
C LEU A 36 -10.06 -2.09 -15.11
N GLN A 37 -9.40 -3.20 -15.38
CA GLN A 37 -8.98 -3.66 -16.71
C GLN A 37 -9.06 -5.18 -16.73
N HIS A 38 -9.49 -5.77 -17.85
CA HIS A 38 -9.71 -7.22 -17.96
C HIS A 38 -8.56 -7.97 -18.62
N ASN A 39 -7.83 -7.38 -19.56
CA ASN A 39 -6.78 -8.08 -20.30
C ASN A 39 -5.59 -7.14 -20.64
N PRO A 40 -4.41 -7.32 -20.00
CA PRO A 40 -4.23 -8.10 -18.77
C PRO A 40 -5.05 -7.47 -17.62
N TRP A 41 -5.51 -8.28 -16.68
CA TRP A 41 -6.37 -7.76 -15.62
C TRP A 41 -5.60 -6.89 -14.61
N ILE A 42 -6.29 -5.86 -14.12
CA ILE A 42 -5.87 -5.01 -13.02
C ILE A 42 -7.03 -4.93 -12.02
N VAL A 43 -6.75 -5.22 -10.75
CA VAL A 43 -7.69 -5.03 -9.65
C VAL A 43 -7.14 -3.96 -8.70
N ALA A 44 -7.91 -2.90 -8.49
CA ALA A 44 -7.52 -1.77 -7.67
C ALA A 44 -8.76 -0.98 -7.21
N GLY A 45 -8.63 -0.23 -6.11
CA GLY A 45 -9.62 0.79 -5.77
C GLY A 45 -9.58 1.95 -6.76
N GLN A 46 -10.69 2.63 -6.98
CA GLN A 46 -10.76 3.74 -7.93
C GLN A 46 -11.03 5.07 -7.23
N ASP A 47 -10.23 6.06 -7.52
CA ASP A 47 -10.46 7.46 -7.15
C ASP A 47 -11.52 8.05 -8.10
N GLY A 48 -12.69 8.37 -7.57
CA GLY A 48 -13.81 8.89 -8.36
C GLY A 48 -13.64 10.33 -8.85
N VAL A 49 -12.62 11.06 -8.36
CA VAL A 49 -12.35 12.45 -8.76
C VAL A 49 -11.34 12.49 -9.91
N ALA A 50 -10.24 11.74 -9.80
CA ALA A 50 -9.15 11.79 -10.78
C ALA A 50 -9.04 10.53 -11.66
N GLY A 51 -9.88 9.52 -11.45
CA GLY A 51 -9.92 8.28 -12.24
C GLY A 51 -8.73 7.34 -12.05
N GLY A 52 -7.82 7.64 -11.10
CA GLY A 52 -6.65 6.82 -10.81
C GLY A 52 -6.88 5.86 -9.63
N THR A 53 -5.79 5.32 -9.09
CA THR A 53 -5.80 4.42 -7.93
C THR A 53 -4.72 4.78 -6.90
N TRP A 54 -4.80 4.17 -5.70
CA TRP A 54 -3.79 4.31 -4.65
C TRP A 54 -3.10 3.00 -4.30
N LEU A 55 -3.73 1.86 -4.60
CA LEU A 55 -3.21 0.51 -4.35
C LEU A 55 -3.91 -0.48 -5.26
N GLY A 56 -3.16 -1.36 -5.88
CA GLY A 56 -3.70 -2.41 -6.71
C GLY A 56 -2.68 -3.47 -7.10
N VAL A 57 -3.18 -4.49 -7.78
CA VAL A 57 -2.40 -5.63 -8.32
C VAL A 57 -2.78 -5.89 -9.77
N ASN A 58 -1.86 -6.50 -10.51
CA ASN A 58 -2.10 -6.88 -11.90
C ASN A 58 -1.83 -8.37 -12.17
N ALA A 59 -2.13 -8.80 -13.39
CA ALA A 59 -1.95 -10.17 -13.87
C ALA A 59 -0.48 -10.63 -13.95
N HIS A 60 0.46 -9.72 -13.78
CA HIS A 60 1.91 -9.97 -13.88
C HIS A 60 2.61 -10.04 -12.52
N ASP A 61 1.85 -10.35 -11.47
CA ASP A 61 2.35 -10.49 -10.10
C ASP A 61 2.96 -9.18 -9.53
N VAL A 62 2.51 -8.02 -10.01
CA VAL A 62 2.98 -6.70 -9.54
C VAL A 62 1.93 -6.06 -8.66
N VAL A 63 2.35 -5.60 -7.49
CA VAL A 63 1.59 -4.69 -6.62
C VAL A 63 2.19 -3.29 -6.70
N VAL A 64 1.34 -2.28 -6.81
CA VAL A 64 1.74 -0.87 -6.78
C VAL A 64 0.89 -0.14 -5.76
N GLY A 65 1.56 0.64 -4.90
CA GLY A 65 0.90 1.51 -3.92
C GLY A 65 1.50 2.91 -3.94
N ILE A 66 0.66 3.95 -3.88
CA ILE A 66 1.12 5.34 -3.88
C ILE A 66 0.54 6.11 -2.71
N LEU A 67 1.39 6.86 -2.03
CA LEU A 67 1.04 7.73 -0.92
C LEU A 67 1.43 9.17 -1.27
N ASN A 68 0.57 10.11 -0.90
CA ASN A 68 0.91 11.51 -0.98
C ASN A 68 2.06 11.82 -0.03
N ARG A 69 3.06 12.56 -0.49
CA ARG A 69 4.10 13.06 0.40
C ARG A 69 3.72 14.43 0.95
N ARG A 70 4.07 14.67 2.22
CA ARG A 70 3.85 15.97 2.86
C ARG A 70 4.74 17.01 2.22
N THR A 71 4.20 18.19 1.98
CA THR A 71 4.92 19.30 1.34
C THR A 71 4.53 20.64 1.91
N VAL A 72 5.50 21.55 1.87
CA VAL A 72 5.29 22.99 1.98
C VAL A 72 5.96 23.58 0.74
N PRO A 73 5.25 24.33 -0.09
CA PRO A 73 3.84 24.77 -0.02
C PRO A 73 2.82 23.64 -0.25
N PRO A 74 1.50 23.92 -0.11
CA PRO A 74 0.44 22.95 -0.41
C PRO A 74 0.52 22.41 -1.83
N PRO A 75 -0.09 21.22 -2.09
CA PRO A 75 -0.10 20.61 -3.42
C PRO A 75 -0.70 21.53 -4.49
N ASP A 76 -0.05 21.61 -5.64
CA ASP A 76 -0.53 22.33 -6.82
C ASP A 76 -1.64 21.51 -7.52
N PRO A 77 -2.88 22.02 -7.64
CA PRO A 77 -3.98 21.30 -8.26
C PRO A 77 -3.81 21.13 -9.79
N MET A 78 -2.93 21.89 -10.43
CA MET A 78 -2.67 21.80 -11.88
C MET A 78 -1.73 20.66 -12.25
N ARG A 79 -1.06 20.05 -11.28
CA ARG A 79 -0.17 18.92 -11.55
C ARG A 79 -0.95 17.64 -11.85
N ARG A 80 -0.32 16.78 -12.64
CA ARG A 80 -0.87 15.46 -13.00
C ARG A 80 -1.21 14.62 -11.77
N SER A 81 -2.30 13.88 -11.84
CA SER A 81 -2.74 13.01 -10.75
C SER A 81 -1.72 11.89 -10.47
N ARG A 82 -1.29 11.78 -9.22
CA ARG A 82 -0.47 10.68 -8.71
C ARG A 82 -1.19 9.33 -8.80
N GLY A 83 -2.51 9.34 -8.60
CA GLY A 83 -3.32 8.12 -8.72
C GLY A 83 -3.37 7.59 -10.15
N VAL A 84 -3.34 8.46 -11.16
CA VAL A 84 -3.22 8.07 -12.57
C VAL A 84 -1.87 7.46 -12.84
N LEU A 85 -0.77 8.04 -12.32
CA LEU A 85 0.57 7.42 -12.39
C LEU A 85 0.59 6.01 -11.79
N CYS A 86 -0.04 5.82 -10.62
CA CYS A 86 -0.15 4.51 -9.98
C CYS A 86 -0.86 3.49 -10.88
N LEU A 87 -1.97 3.88 -11.51
CA LEU A 87 -2.72 3.01 -12.43
C LEU A 87 -1.91 2.67 -13.69
N GLU A 88 -1.20 3.65 -14.27
CA GLU A 88 -0.34 3.43 -15.44
C GLU A 88 0.86 2.52 -15.11
N THR A 89 1.39 2.64 -13.90
CA THR A 89 2.44 1.75 -13.39
C THR A 89 1.91 0.31 -13.27
N LEU A 90 0.67 0.10 -12.84
CA LEU A 90 0.01 -1.21 -12.81
C LEU A 90 -0.22 -1.82 -14.21
N ARG A 91 -0.22 -1.03 -15.28
CA ARG A 91 -0.34 -1.54 -16.66
C ARG A 91 0.93 -2.19 -17.21
N GLN A 92 2.04 -2.06 -16.49
CA GLN A 92 3.32 -2.62 -16.93
C GLN A 92 3.37 -4.14 -16.72
N ALA A 93 4.09 -4.83 -17.60
CA ALA A 93 4.10 -6.29 -17.68
C ALA A 93 5.05 -6.98 -16.66
N ALA A 94 5.83 -6.19 -15.89
CA ALA A 94 6.75 -6.71 -14.87
C ALA A 94 7.14 -5.60 -13.90
N GLY A 95 7.70 -5.95 -12.75
CA GLY A 95 8.13 -4.98 -11.74
C GLY A 95 9.28 -4.07 -12.19
N ASP A 96 10.23 -4.58 -12.95
CA ASP A 96 11.32 -3.81 -13.56
C ASP A 96 10.80 -2.84 -14.65
N ALA A 97 9.89 -3.29 -15.49
CA ALA A 97 9.22 -2.43 -16.48
C ALA A 97 8.40 -1.32 -15.79
N ALA A 98 7.71 -1.64 -14.69
CA ALA A 98 6.97 -0.68 -13.88
C ALA A 98 7.90 0.38 -13.26
N SER A 99 9.04 -0.05 -12.72
CA SER A 99 10.07 0.85 -12.19
C SER A 99 10.67 1.75 -13.27
N ALA A 100 11.07 1.16 -14.41
CA ALA A 100 11.59 1.91 -15.55
C ALA A 100 10.57 2.94 -16.08
N PHE A 101 9.29 2.57 -16.18
CA PHE A 101 8.21 3.48 -16.59
C PHE A 101 8.13 4.70 -15.66
N VAL A 102 8.08 4.49 -14.34
CA VAL A 102 8.00 5.60 -13.37
C VAL A 102 9.25 6.47 -13.44
N CYS A 103 10.44 5.88 -13.52
CA CYS A 103 11.68 6.63 -13.57
C CYS A 103 11.87 7.45 -14.85
N ALA A 104 11.19 7.09 -15.95
CA ALA A 104 11.17 7.85 -17.19
C ALA A 104 10.20 9.06 -17.15
N GLU A 105 9.28 9.10 -16.20
CA GLU A 105 8.33 10.21 -16.05
C GLU A 105 9.04 11.44 -15.46
N PRO A 106 8.76 12.67 -15.97
CA PRO A 106 9.30 13.89 -15.36
C PRO A 106 8.70 14.11 -13.97
N GLY A 107 9.51 14.05 -12.91
CA GLY A 107 9.08 14.19 -11.52
C GLY A 107 8.32 15.48 -11.23
N ALA A 108 8.68 16.58 -11.92
CA ALA A 108 8.05 17.89 -11.79
C ALA A 108 6.57 17.92 -12.25
N ARG A 109 6.11 16.93 -13.03
CA ARG A 109 4.70 16.83 -13.46
C ARG A 109 3.76 16.47 -12.32
N TYR A 110 4.28 15.97 -11.22
CA TYR A 110 3.49 15.46 -10.09
C TYR A 110 3.78 16.23 -8.81
N ASN A 111 2.75 16.38 -7.98
CA ASN A 111 2.98 16.72 -6.59
C ASN A 111 3.79 15.60 -5.90
N PRO A 112 4.57 15.93 -4.87
CA PRO A 112 5.38 14.93 -4.16
C PRO A 112 4.60 13.70 -3.70
N PHE A 113 5.22 12.53 -3.92
CA PHE A 113 4.66 11.23 -3.59
C PHE A 113 5.73 10.24 -3.13
N ASN A 114 5.25 9.16 -2.54
CA ASN A 114 5.96 7.93 -2.24
C ASN A 114 5.26 6.79 -2.99
N LEU A 115 5.95 6.08 -3.86
CA LEU A 115 5.39 4.99 -4.66
C LEU A 115 6.18 3.70 -4.40
N LEU A 116 5.45 2.65 -4.01
CA LEU A 116 5.95 1.28 -3.90
C LEU A 116 5.63 0.53 -5.19
N ILE A 117 6.61 -0.19 -5.71
CA ILE A 117 6.45 -1.21 -6.74
C ILE A 117 7.04 -2.49 -6.17
N ALA A 118 6.25 -3.57 -6.10
CA ALA A 118 6.76 -4.85 -5.61
C ALA A 118 6.23 -6.01 -6.45
N SER A 119 7.09 -6.99 -6.62
CA SER A 119 6.82 -8.31 -7.17
C SER A 119 7.51 -9.36 -6.29
N PRO A 120 7.25 -10.67 -6.45
CA PRO A 120 7.94 -11.68 -5.66
C PRO A 120 9.47 -11.67 -5.79
N ARG A 121 10.00 -11.07 -6.87
CA ARG A 121 11.44 -11.06 -7.19
C ARG A 121 12.15 -9.79 -6.78
N ALA A 122 11.46 -8.66 -6.82
CA ALA A 122 12.05 -7.35 -6.55
C ALA A 122 11.01 -6.40 -6.01
N ALA A 123 11.45 -5.52 -5.12
CA ALA A 123 10.66 -4.40 -4.65
C ALA A 123 11.52 -3.12 -4.67
N CYS A 124 10.90 -2.01 -5.00
CA CYS A 124 11.52 -0.71 -4.93
C CYS A 124 10.53 0.37 -4.48
N PHE A 125 11.10 1.40 -3.94
CA PHE A 125 10.45 2.64 -3.59
C PHE A 125 10.90 3.75 -4.54
N VAL A 126 9.97 4.58 -5.02
CA VAL A 126 10.27 5.75 -5.85
C VAL A 126 9.60 6.98 -5.26
N GLY A 127 10.38 8.03 -5.02
CA GLY A 127 9.88 9.36 -4.64
C GLY A 127 10.38 10.42 -5.62
N ASN A 128 9.72 11.59 -5.62
CA ASN A 128 10.08 12.69 -6.55
C ASN A 128 10.50 13.99 -5.86
N ILE A 129 10.96 13.93 -4.60
CA ILE A 129 11.35 15.15 -3.85
C ILE A 129 12.59 15.81 -4.42
N SER A 130 13.59 15.02 -4.80
CA SER A 130 14.84 15.53 -5.36
C SER A 130 14.75 15.98 -6.82
N GLY A 131 13.53 15.98 -7.41
CA GLY A 131 13.31 16.27 -8.82
C GLY A 131 13.57 15.10 -9.77
N ALA A 132 14.45 14.17 -9.42
CA ALA A 132 14.67 12.92 -10.15
C ALA A 132 13.87 11.78 -9.53
N MET A 133 13.31 10.92 -10.36
CA MET A 133 12.66 9.69 -9.93
C MET A 133 13.67 8.53 -9.99
N VAL A 134 14.34 8.28 -8.86
CA VAL A 134 15.34 7.21 -8.75
C VAL A 134 14.79 6.10 -7.87
N PRO A 135 14.81 4.84 -8.30
CA PRO A 135 14.32 3.73 -7.49
C PRO A 135 15.31 3.40 -6.37
N THR A 136 14.79 3.30 -5.16
CA THR A 136 15.51 2.70 -4.02
C THR A 136 15.07 1.25 -3.89
N HIS A 137 15.95 0.31 -4.21
CA HIS A 137 15.64 -1.12 -4.09
C HIS A 137 15.54 -1.53 -2.63
N LEU A 138 14.47 -2.26 -2.30
CA LEU A 138 14.25 -2.78 -0.96
C LEU A 138 15.00 -4.09 -0.78
N GLN A 139 15.69 -4.22 0.36
CA GLN A 139 16.25 -5.49 0.80
C GLN A 139 15.17 -6.36 1.42
N PRO A 140 15.34 -7.70 1.51
CA PRO A 140 14.44 -8.54 2.29
C PRO A 140 14.24 -7.99 3.70
N GLY A 141 12.98 -7.83 4.13
CA GLY A 141 12.67 -7.23 5.42
C GLY A 141 11.29 -6.60 5.50
N LEU A 142 11.01 -6.01 6.66
CA LEU A 142 9.85 -5.16 6.90
C LEU A 142 10.22 -3.71 6.54
N HIS A 143 9.37 -3.08 5.71
CA HIS A 143 9.52 -1.67 5.38
C HIS A 143 8.20 -0.94 5.59
N LEU A 144 8.29 0.26 6.17
CA LEU A 144 7.16 1.14 6.45
C LEU A 144 7.27 2.43 5.64
N LEU A 145 6.15 2.80 5.03
CA LEU A 145 6.02 3.98 4.21
C LEU A 145 4.85 4.83 4.72
N THR A 146 5.11 6.11 4.91
CA THR A 146 4.09 7.10 5.25
C THR A 146 4.16 8.28 4.25
N ASN A 147 3.72 9.44 4.68
CA ASN A 147 3.86 10.70 3.94
C ASN A 147 5.27 11.34 4.08
N LEU A 148 6.20 10.64 4.71
CA LEU A 148 7.59 11.02 4.98
C LEU A 148 8.55 10.05 4.28
N ASP A 149 9.79 9.95 4.77
CA ASP A 149 10.78 9.04 4.22
C ASP A 149 10.48 7.57 4.54
N LEU A 150 11.06 6.67 3.77
CA LEU A 150 10.97 5.23 4.00
C LEU A 150 11.65 4.90 5.33
N ASN A 151 10.99 4.11 6.18
CA ASN A 151 11.50 3.66 7.47
C ASN A 151 11.98 4.82 8.39
N ASP A 152 11.33 5.99 8.33
CA ASP A 152 11.68 7.16 9.14
C ASP A 152 11.35 6.93 10.62
N MET A 153 12.29 6.36 11.36
CA MET A 153 12.15 6.05 12.79
C MET A 153 12.03 7.29 13.69
N GLU A 154 12.31 8.49 13.18
CA GLU A 154 12.01 9.74 13.90
C GLU A 154 10.52 10.08 13.86
N CYS A 155 9.76 9.47 12.94
CA CYS A 155 8.31 9.59 12.92
C CYS A 155 7.69 8.70 14.00
N PRO A 156 7.01 9.25 15.04
CA PRO A 156 6.41 8.44 16.11
C PRO A 156 5.45 7.36 15.60
N ARG A 157 4.77 7.60 14.49
CA ARG A 157 3.92 6.61 13.83
C ARG A 157 4.72 5.40 13.37
N ILE A 158 5.84 5.62 12.67
CA ILE A 158 6.71 4.54 12.20
C ILE A 158 7.37 3.86 13.39
N ALA A 159 8.01 4.61 14.28
CA ALA A 159 8.71 4.05 15.43
C ALA A 159 7.82 3.12 16.28
N LYS A 160 6.57 3.54 16.56
CA LYS A 160 5.62 2.72 17.30
C LYS A 160 5.13 1.53 16.49
N SER A 161 4.69 1.75 15.26
CA SER A 161 4.07 0.69 14.46
C SER A 161 5.08 -0.34 13.96
N TYR A 162 6.35 0.03 13.79
CA TYR A 162 7.38 -0.90 13.35
C TYR A 162 7.46 -2.13 14.24
N GLY A 163 7.53 -1.95 15.58
CA GLY A 163 7.55 -3.07 16.51
C GLY A 163 6.28 -3.94 16.46
N MET A 164 5.12 -3.33 16.20
CA MET A 164 3.85 -4.07 16.06
C MET A 164 3.85 -4.93 14.78
N PHE A 165 4.26 -4.34 13.65
CA PHE A 165 4.39 -5.07 12.38
C PHE A 165 5.49 -6.12 12.44
N ASP A 166 6.61 -5.84 13.10
CA ASP A 166 7.70 -6.81 13.29
C ASP A 166 7.24 -8.02 14.09
N ALA A 167 6.53 -7.82 15.19
CA ALA A 167 5.92 -8.90 15.96
C ALA A 167 4.93 -9.75 15.14
N ALA A 168 4.12 -9.12 14.27
CA ALA A 168 3.21 -9.84 13.39
C ALA A 168 3.92 -10.69 12.33
N SER A 169 5.20 -10.40 12.03
CA SER A 169 6.02 -11.20 11.10
C SER A 169 6.17 -12.65 11.52
N GLU A 170 6.03 -12.99 12.81
CA GLU A 170 6.04 -14.37 13.30
C GLU A 170 4.92 -15.22 12.68
N HIS A 171 3.72 -14.63 12.48
CA HIS A 171 2.63 -15.33 11.80
C HIS A 171 2.99 -15.59 10.33
N LEU A 172 3.64 -14.62 9.67
CA LEU A 172 4.11 -14.78 8.29
C LEU A 172 5.15 -15.88 8.16
N GLN A 173 6.13 -15.91 9.07
CA GLN A 173 7.20 -16.92 9.07
C GLN A 173 6.67 -18.34 9.32
N ARG A 174 5.58 -18.47 10.09
CA ARG A 174 4.87 -19.73 10.34
C ARG A 174 3.86 -20.10 9.25
N GLY A 175 3.68 -19.28 8.21
CA GLY A 175 2.68 -19.50 7.16
C GLY A 175 1.22 -19.29 7.60
N ALA A 176 0.99 -18.77 8.81
CA ALA A 176 -0.33 -18.63 9.43
C ALA A 176 -1.04 -17.33 8.93
N ILE A 177 -1.46 -17.32 7.65
CA ILE A 177 -2.10 -16.16 7.01
C ILE A 177 -3.45 -15.82 7.65
N ASP A 178 -4.17 -16.82 8.13
CA ASP A 178 -5.42 -16.69 8.87
C ASP A 178 -5.27 -15.91 10.19
N ARG A 179 -4.09 -15.93 10.79
CA ARG A 179 -3.71 -15.13 11.97
C ARG A 179 -3.04 -13.82 11.58
N LEU A 180 -2.25 -13.82 10.52
CA LEU A 180 -1.55 -12.62 10.04
C LEU A 180 -2.54 -11.52 9.63
N VAL A 181 -3.56 -11.84 8.82
CA VAL A 181 -4.50 -10.83 8.31
C VAL A 181 -5.27 -10.13 9.43
N PRO A 182 -5.84 -10.83 10.44
CA PRO A 182 -6.41 -10.18 11.61
C PRO A 182 -5.42 -9.32 12.40
N ALA A 183 -4.19 -9.81 12.64
CA ALA A 183 -3.16 -9.05 13.34
C ALA A 183 -2.81 -7.75 12.60
N LEU A 184 -2.65 -7.79 11.28
CA LEU A 184 -2.42 -6.59 10.46
C LEU A 184 -3.60 -5.61 10.51
N ARG A 185 -4.84 -6.11 10.52
CA ARG A 185 -6.02 -5.28 10.72
C ARG A 185 -5.99 -4.57 12.08
N ASP A 186 -5.67 -5.29 13.15
CA ASP A 186 -5.61 -4.73 14.49
C ASP A 186 -4.53 -3.64 14.59
N ILE A 187 -3.36 -3.85 13.98
CA ILE A 187 -2.31 -2.84 13.88
C ILE A 187 -2.82 -1.61 13.11
N LEU A 188 -3.43 -1.80 11.94
CA LEU A 188 -3.96 -0.71 11.11
C LEU A 188 -5.15 0.02 11.78
N SER A 189 -5.76 -0.58 12.82
CA SER A 189 -6.85 0.01 13.62
C SER A 189 -6.36 0.88 14.79
N GLU A 190 -5.05 1.03 14.97
CA GLU A 190 -4.42 1.66 16.12
C GLU A 190 -4.66 3.18 16.18
N HIS A 191 -5.01 3.72 17.39
CA HIS A 191 -5.40 5.11 17.62
C HIS A 191 -4.51 5.86 18.61
N SER A 192 -3.53 5.22 19.24
CA SER A 192 -2.77 5.79 20.35
C SER A 192 -1.33 6.19 19.98
N THR A 193 -1.08 6.55 18.72
CA THR A 193 0.24 7.04 18.30
C THR A 193 0.50 8.44 18.88
N PRO A 194 1.68 8.69 19.48
CA PRO A 194 2.06 10.01 19.95
C PRO A 194 2.05 11.06 18.83
N LEU A 195 1.81 12.31 19.19
CA LEU A 195 1.89 13.43 18.23
C LEU A 195 3.29 13.52 17.64
N ASP A 196 3.37 13.83 16.36
CA ASP A 196 4.62 14.15 15.69
C ASP A 196 4.75 15.68 15.63
N PRO A 197 5.75 16.28 16.31
CA PRO A 197 5.96 17.73 16.27
C PRO A 197 6.12 18.27 14.84
N ARG A 198 6.64 17.45 13.90
CA ARG A 198 6.78 17.79 12.49
C ARG A 198 5.45 17.76 11.75
N ALA A 199 4.42 17.12 12.32
CA ALA A 199 3.08 17.04 11.75
C ALA A 199 2.20 18.26 12.10
N GLY A 200 2.62 19.09 13.04
CA GLY A 200 1.79 20.16 13.59
C GLY A 200 0.53 19.59 14.25
N THR A 201 -0.63 20.09 13.87
CA THR A 201 -1.94 19.64 14.39
C THR A 201 -2.53 18.43 13.64
N LEU A 202 -1.82 17.88 12.66
CA LEU A 202 -2.35 16.77 11.87
C LEU A 202 -2.36 15.47 12.69
N PRO A 203 -3.44 14.66 12.58
CA PRO A 203 -3.50 13.37 13.23
C PRO A 203 -2.34 12.47 12.82
N ASN A 204 -1.74 11.77 13.79
CA ASN A 204 -0.60 10.88 13.54
C ASN A 204 -0.89 9.40 13.85
N ASN A 205 -2.14 9.03 14.11
CA ASN A 205 -2.55 7.65 14.34
C ASN A 205 -2.49 6.82 13.05
N LEU A 206 -2.41 5.50 13.16
CA LEU A 206 -2.55 4.59 12.02
C LEU A 206 -3.96 4.64 11.47
N CYS A 207 -4.97 4.60 12.35
CA CYS A 207 -6.36 4.80 11.99
C CYS A 207 -6.79 6.20 12.42
N VAL A 208 -7.15 7.04 11.46
CA VAL A 208 -7.44 8.46 11.67
C VAL A 208 -8.93 8.73 11.63
N HIS A 209 -9.42 9.49 12.60
CA HIS A 209 -10.78 9.99 12.65
C HIS A 209 -10.79 11.48 12.99
N THR A 210 -11.24 12.30 12.05
CA THR A 210 -11.57 13.72 12.27
C THR A 210 -12.95 14.02 11.68
N GLU A 211 -13.41 15.25 11.75
CA GLU A 211 -14.72 15.64 11.23
C GLU A 211 -14.85 15.47 9.71
N ARG A 212 -13.78 15.78 8.94
CA ARG A 212 -13.81 15.84 7.48
C ARG A 212 -12.81 14.93 6.79
N PHE A 213 -11.86 14.39 7.53
CA PHE A 213 -10.74 13.62 7.03
C PHE A 213 -10.50 12.41 7.93
N GLY A 214 -10.09 11.30 7.35
CA GLY A 214 -9.74 10.10 8.13
C GLY A 214 -9.44 8.90 7.26
N THR A 215 -9.28 7.75 7.91
CA THR A 215 -9.06 6.49 7.21
C THR A 215 -10.33 6.09 6.47
N ARG A 216 -10.23 6.12 5.14
CA ARG A 216 -11.34 5.86 4.19
C ARG A 216 -11.44 4.41 3.79
N SER A 217 -10.31 3.71 3.80
CA SER A 217 -10.26 2.28 3.50
C SER A 217 -8.99 1.67 4.04
N SER A 218 -9.00 0.36 4.17
CA SER A 218 -7.84 -0.43 4.59
C SER A 218 -7.75 -1.69 3.75
N SER A 219 -6.53 -2.13 3.43
CA SER A 219 -6.30 -3.30 2.58
C SER A 219 -5.12 -4.12 3.06
N VAL A 220 -5.24 -5.45 2.93
CA VAL A 220 -4.12 -6.39 3.08
C VAL A 220 -4.04 -7.22 1.79
N LEU A 221 -2.83 -7.37 1.27
CA LEU A 221 -2.52 -8.19 0.10
C LEU A 221 -1.45 -9.21 0.47
N VAL A 222 -1.62 -10.44 0.07
CA VAL A 222 -0.67 -11.53 0.30
C VAL A 222 -0.43 -12.26 -1.02
N TYR A 223 0.82 -12.38 -1.44
CA TYR A 223 1.22 -13.20 -2.58
C TYR A 223 1.69 -14.58 -2.13
N ALA A 224 1.11 -15.62 -2.70
CA ALA A 224 1.56 -17.00 -2.46
C ALA A 224 2.41 -17.50 -3.62
N ALA A 225 3.68 -17.83 -3.34
CA ALA A 225 4.64 -18.28 -4.34
C ALA A 225 4.23 -19.60 -5.01
N ARG A 226 3.64 -20.55 -4.25
CA ARG A 226 3.23 -21.86 -4.75
C ARG A 226 2.15 -21.81 -5.81
N THR A 227 1.16 -20.93 -5.64
CA THR A 227 0.05 -20.76 -6.60
C THR A 227 0.29 -19.64 -7.58
N ARG A 228 1.27 -18.76 -7.30
CA ARG A 228 1.52 -17.51 -8.04
C ARG A 228 0.26 -16.65 -8.08
N GLN A 229 -0.33 -16.40 -6.92
CA GLN A 229 -1.56 -15.63 -6.78
C GLN A 229 -1.46 -14.65 -5.63
N PHE A 230 -2.05 -13.46 -5.82
CA PHE A 230 -2.42 -12.59 -4.71
C PHE A 230 -3.77 -13.02 -4.13
N ARG A 231 -3.94 -12.78 -2.83
CA ARG A 231 -5.23 -12.59 -2.18
C ARG A 231 -5.28 -11.15 -1.66
N MET A 232 -6.45 -10.60 -1.66
CA MET A 232 -6.69 -9.23 -1.21
C MET A 232 -7.88 -9.19 -0.26
N TRP A 233 -7.68 -8.58 0.89
CA TRP A 233 -8.75 -8.25 1.83
C TRP A 233 -8.88 -6.74 1.90
N HIS A 234 -10.10 -6.26 1.96
CA HIS A 234 -10.41 -4.83 1.93
C HIS A 234 -11.54 -4.48 2.89
N ALA A 235 -11.40 -3.36 3.59
CA ALA A 235 -12.45 -2.69 4.33
C ALA A 235 -12.75 -1.35 3.64
N ASP A 236 -13.96 -1.16 3.16
CA ASP A 236 -14.43 0.11 2.59
C ASP A 236 -14.87 1.05 3.73
N GLY A 237 -13.91 1.40 4.55
CA GLY A 237 -14.03 2.20 5.76
C GLY A 237 -12.84 2.02 6.68
N PRO A 238 -12.82 2.70 7.85
CA PRO A 238 -11.77 2.54 8.83
C PRO A 238 -11.77 1.12 9.42
N PRO A 239 -10.61 0.43 9.51
CA PRO A 239 -10.52 -0.98 9.88
C PRO A 239 -10.98 -1.27 11.31
N CYS A 240 -10.98 -0.27 12.20
CA CYS A 240 -11.48 -0.39 13.57
C CYS A 240 -13.01 -0.55 13.65
N ARG A 241 -13.75 -0.20 12.59
CA ARG A 241 -15.23 -0.23 12.55
C ARG A 241 -15.77 -1.06 11.39
N THR A 242 -14.95 -1.30 10.35
CA THR A 242 -15.37 -1.96 9.11
C THR A 242 -14.63 -3.30 9.00
N PRO A 243 -15.35 -4.43 8.90
CA PRO A 243 -14.71 -5.72 8.68
C PRO A 243 -14.06 -5.80 7.31
N TYR A 244 -13.02 -6.61 7.20
CA TYR A 244 -12.44 -6.95 5.89
C TYR A 244 -13.32 -7.96 5.17
N ALA A 245 -13.53 -7.71 3.87
CA ALA A 245 -14.04 -8.68 2.92
C ALA A 245 -12.92 -9.11 1.96
N GLU A 246 -12.87 -10.36 1.59
CA GLU A 246 -11.95 -10.84 0.56
C GLU A 246 -12.44 -10.40 -0.82
N ILE A 247 -11.56 -9.79 -1.59
CA ILE A 247 -11.83 -9.34 -2.96
C ILE A 247 -11.47 -10.46 -3.93
N ALA A 248 -12.42 -10.88 -4.75
CA ALA A 248 -12.18 -11.86 -5.80
C ALA A 248 -11.23 -11.30 -6.87
N LEU A 249 -10.09 -11.95 -7.05
CA LEU A 249 -9.14 -11.63 -8.10
C LEU A 249 -9.35 -12.57 -9.30
N PRO A 250 -9.20 -12.10 -10.56
CA PRO A 250 -9.57 -12.86 -11.75
C PRO A 250 -8.53 -13.93 -12.15
N TYR A 251 -8.15 -14.78 -11.19
CA TYR A 251 -7.32 -15.94 -11.47
C TYR A 251 -8.17 -17.11 -11.98
N ALA A 252 -7.79 -17.69 -13.11
CA ALA A 252 -8.44 -18.88 -13.61
C ALA A 252 -8.19 -20.10 -12.68
N ASN A 253 -9.24 -20.60 -12.02
CA ASN A 253 -9.39 -21.90 -11.34
C ASN A 253 -8.17 -22.48 -10.56
N ARG A 254 -7.34 -21.67 -9.94
CA ARG A 254 -6.25 -22.12 -9.06
C ARG A 254 -6.69 -22.01 -7.60
N ARG A 255 -6.62 -23.13 -6.84
CA ARG A 255 -6.92 -23.13 -5.42
C ARG A 255 -5.74 -22.53 -4.62
N TRP A 256 -6.04 -21.64 -3.70
CA TRP A 256 -5.11 -21.19 -2.66
C TRP A 256 -4.59 -22.41 -1.85
N PRO A 257 -3.32 -22.43 -1.40
CA PRO A 257 -2.83 -23.47 -0.53
C PRO A 257 -3.76 -23.67 0.67
N PRO A 258 -4.09 -24.92 1.06
CA PRO A 258 -4.84 -25.16 2.27
C PRO A 258 -4.08 -24.62 3.47
N VAL A 259 -4.81 -24.08 4.44
CA VAL A 259 -4.27 -23.74 5.75
C VAL A 259 -3.67 -25.02 6.33
N GLN A 260 -2.40 -24.99 6.71
CA GLN A 260 -1.81 -26.10 7.44
C GLN A 260 -2.32 -26.01 8.87
N ASP A 261 -3.27 -26.90 9.22
CA ASP A 261 -3.65 -27.13 10.61
C ASP A 261 -2.40 -27.64 11.34
N GLY A 262 -1.81 -26.74 12.16
CA GLY A 262 -0.68 -27.03 13.03
C GLY A 262 -1.12 -27.21 14.48
#